data_3fd46d471d10da0bb275b53dbec32889
#
_entry.id   3fd46d471d10da0bb275b53dbec32889
#
_cell.length_a   1.000
_cell.length_b   1.000
_cell.length_c   1.000
_cell.angle_alpha   90.00
_cell.angle_beta   90.00
_cell.angle_gamma   90.00
#
_symmetry.space_group_name_H-M   'P 1'
#
loop_
_entity.id
_entity.type
_entity.pdbx_description
1 polymer ?
#
loop_
_entity_poly.entity_id
_entity_poly.type
_entity_poly.pdbx_seq_one_letter_code
_entity_poly.pdbx_strand_id
1 'polypeptide(L)'
;MNKEQYHPEKYWSEVGQRIEERENGKNIIAGDDEPYYRYKRKEFLKLLNEYKFENKSVLEIGHGPGGNLIEVYKHKPKRLNGVDISEKMVKLAKNKIPKEIEVQKINGTELPFNDGEFEIVFTATVLQHNTDENMLKKLMKELSRVSKDKVLLFERIENSIKGNDLCLGRPVEYYAAIMQNFGFKLKSTKFINIRSSYYVSGAIRKGLNSKNRKEGEPLNKISEILQILSLPLTGIVDKIIKSNKDIGRLEFERIQ
;
A
#
# COMPACT_ATOMS: atom_id res chain seq x y z
N MET A 1 -2.85 29.78 -11.42
CA MET A 1 -1.92 28.65 -11.51
C MET A 1 -2.73 27.42 -11.83
N ASN A 2 -2.58 26.84 -13.03
CA ASN A 2 -3.20 25.56 -13.37
C ASN A 2 -2.65 24.51 -12.40
N LYS A 3 -3.49 23.93 -11.55
CA LYS A 3 -3.12 22.74 -10.78
C LYS A 3 -2.81 21.64 -11.80
N GLU A 4 -1.55 21.20 -11.84
CA GLU A 4 -1.17 20.08 -12.68
C GLU A 4 -2.03 18.87 -12.24
N GLN A 5 -2.78 18.29 -13.17
CA GLN A 5 -3.67 17.17 -12.88
C GLN A 5 -2.83 16.00 -12.36
N TYR A 6 -3.26 15.37 -11.28
CA TYR A 6 -2.56 14.21 -10.72
C TYR A 6 -2.46 13.08 -11.76
N HIS A 7 -1.22 12.67 -12.03
CA HIS A 7 -0.91 11.55 -12.92
C HIS A 7 -0.12 10.49 -12.12
N PRO A 8 -0.69 9.33 -11.83
CA PRO A 8 -0.08 8.34 -10.94
C PRO A 8 1.34 7.91 -11.36
N GLU A 9 1.58 7.60 -12.62
CA GLU A 9 2.91 7.18 -13.12
C GLU A 9 3.98 8.25 -12.87
N LYS A 10 3.69 9.51 -13.22
CA LYS A 10 4.62 10.63 -13.01
C LYS A 10 4.91 10.82 -11.54
N TYR A 11 3.86 10.88 -10.71
CA TYR A 11 3.98 11.08 -9.27
C TYR A 11 4.85 10.00 -8.60
N TRP A 12 4.54 8.72 -8.86
CA TRP A 12 5.29 7.62 -8.25
C TRP A 12 6.70 7.46 -8.81
N SER A 13 6.96 7.89 -10.06
CA SER A 13 8.31 7.95 -10.60
C SER A 13 9.15 9.03 -9.91
N GLU A 14 8.58 10.20 -9.61
CA GLU A 14 9.25 11.24 -8.83
C GLU A 14 9.49 10.82 -7.37
N VAL A 15 8.53 10.13 -6.74
CA VAL A 15 8.72 9.53 -5.40
C VAL A 15 9.85 8.51 -5.45
N GLY A 16 9.90 7.66 -6.46
CA GLY A 16 10.98 6.68 -6.67
C GLY A 16 12.36 7.32 -6.81
N GLN A 17 12.45 8.46 -7.50
CA GLN A 17 13.67 9.22 -7.60
C GLN A 17 14.15 9.73 -6.23
N ARG A 18 13.26 10.32 -5.44
CA ARG A 18 13.58 10.79 -4.06
C ARG A 18 13.99 9.65 -3.12
N ILE A 19 13.39 8.45 -3.28
CA ILE A 19 13.80 7.26 -2.53
C ILE A 19 15.24 6.86 -2.86
N GLU A 20 15.58 6.85 -4.14
CA GLU A 20 16.94 6.51 -4.59
C GLU A 20 17.99 7.51 -4.08
N GLU A 21 17.72 8.81 -4.20
CA GLU A 21 18.59 9.89 -3.73
C GLU A 21 18.78 9.87 -2.21
N ARG A 22 17.71 9.59 -1.45
CA ARG A 22 17.70 9.58 0.01
C ARG A 22 18.61 8.51 0.62
N GLU A 23 18.62 7.30 0.04
CA GLU A 23 19.31 6.14 0.62
C GLU A 23 20.12 5.33 -0.40
N ASN A 24 20.53 5.95 -1.50
CA ASN A 24 21.24 5.24 -2.58
C ASN A 24 20.50 3.96 -3.01
N GLY A 25 19.18 4.02 -3.10
CA GLY A 25 18.33 2.91 -3.50
C GLY A 25 18.15 1.79 -2.46
N LYS A 26 18.62 1.94 -1.22
CA LYS A 26 18.48 0.89 -0.17
C LYS A 26 17.10 0.86 0.48
N ASN A 27 16.35 1.95 0.45
CA ASN A 27 15.04 2.01 1.07
C ASN A 27 14.02 1.18 0.28
N ILE A 28 13.30 0.31 0.99
CA ILE A 28 12.25 -0.59 0.47
C ILE A 28 10.83 -0.11 0.79
N ILE A 29 10.68 1.09 1.38
CA ILE A 29 9.40 1.69 1.73
C ILE A 29 9.06 2.74 0.68
N ALA A 30 7.90 2.61 0.04
CA ALA A 30 7.37 3.66 -0.81
C ALA A 30 6.96 4.88 0.03
N GLY A 31 7.30 6.07 -0.44
CA GLY A 31 6.96 7.32 0.24
C GLY A 31 7.90 7.72 1.38
N ASP A 32 7.33 8.20 2.47
CA ASP A 32 8.07 8.71 3.62
C ASP A 32 8.72 7.59 4.45
N ASP A 33 9.97 7.84 4.90
CA ASP A 33 10.70 6.96 5.79
C ASP A 33 11.06 7.70 7.09
N GLU A 34 10.06 7.95 7.91
CA GLU A 34 10.16 8.58 9.21
C GLU A 34 9.75 7.60 10.32
N PRO A 35 10.06 7.87 11.61
CA PRO A 35 9.79 6.93 12.70
C PRO A 35 8.34 6.46 12.76
N TYR A 36 7.37 7.35 12.53
CA TYR A 36 5.96 6.97 12.47
C TYR A 36 5.66 6.01 11.30
N TYR A 37 6.17 6.26 10.09
CA TYR A 37 5.91 5.38 8.95
C TYR A 37 6.60 4.03 9.10
N ARG A 38 7.79 3.98 9.74
CA ARG A 38 8.44 2.71 10.12
C ARG A 38 7.60 1.93 11.14
N TYR A 39 7.03 2.61 12.14
CA TYR A 39 6.09 2.02 13.09
C TYR A 39 4.82 1.52 12.39
N LYS A 40 4.18 2.34 11.55
CA LYS A 40 3.02 1.96 10.72
C LYS A 40 3.33 0.73 9.87
N ARG A 41 4.49 0.70 9.21
CA ARG A 41 4.93 -0.46 8.43
C ARG A 41 5.09 -1.71 9.29
N LYS A 42 5.68 -1.61 10.47
CA LYS A 42 5.80 -2.75 11.39
C LYS A 42 4.43 -3.34 11.73
N GLU A 43 3.44 -2.52 12.04
CA GLU A 43 2.08 -2.98 12.33
C GLU A 43 1.38 -3.55 11.08
N PHE A 44 1.58 -2.93 9.92
CA PHE A 44 1.11 -3.46 8.65
C PHE A 44 1.71 -4.84 8.33
N LEU A 45 3.01 -5.03 8.50
CA LEU A 45 3.66 -6.32 8.25
C LEU A 45 3.14 -7.43 9.17
N LYS A 46 2.76 -7.12 10.41
CA LYS A 46 2.06 -8.11 11.26
C LYS A 46 0.77 -8.56 10.61
N LEU A 47 -0.04 -7.61 10.10
CA LEU A 47 -1.30 -7.90 9.44
C LEU A 47 -1.12 -8.68 8.13
N LEU A 48 -0.07 -8.35 7.34
CA LEU A 48 0.28 -9.07 6.12
C LEU A 48 0.69 -10.52 6.44
N ASN A 49 1.55 -10.71 7.45
CA ASN A 49 2.12 -12.01 7.83
C ASN A 49 1.12 -12.94 8.55
N GLU A 50 -0.05 -12.44 8.97
CA GLU A 50 -1.15 -13.29 9.42
C GLU A 50 -1.70 -14.16 8.28
N TYR A 51 -1.51 -13.72 7.03
CA TYR A 51 -1.97 -14.46 5.86
C TYR A 51 -0.93 -15.49 5.43
N LYS A 52 -1.39 -16.69 5.04
CA LYS A 52 -0.50 -17.77 4.58
C LYS A 52 -0.38 -17.75 3.06
N PHE A 53 0.82 -17.44 2.58
CA PHE A 53 1.16 -17.43 1.15
C PHE A 53 1.90 -18.69 0.69
N GLU A 54 2.18 -19.61 1.62
CA GLU A 54 2.94 -20.84 1.34
C GLU A 54 2.29 -21.67 0.24
N ASN A 55 3.12 -22.10 -0.73
CA ASN A 55 2.72 -22.91 -1.89
C ASN A 55 1.62 -22.26 -2.76
N LYS A 56 1.43 -20.93 -2.70
CA LYS A 56 0.46 -20.19 -3.49
C LYS A 56 1.10 -19.45 -4.65
N SER A 57 0.36 -19.30 -5.77
CA SER A 57 0.66 -18.32 -6.81
C SER A 57 0.11 -16.97 -6.37
N VAL A 58 0.99 -15.96 -6.24
CA VAL A 58 0.69 -14.65 -5.63
C VAL A 58 1.09 -13.51 -6.56
N LEU A 59 0.22 -12.53 -6.70
CA LEU A 59 0.48 -11.28 -7.42
C LEU A 59 0.30 -10.07 -6.48
N GLU A 60 1.31 -9.19 -6.40
CA GLU A 60 1.18 -7.86 -5.83
C GLU A 60 0.99 -6.81 -6.94
N ILE A 61 -0.06 -6.00 -6.82
CA ILE A 61 -0.28 -4.85 -7.70
C ILE A 61 0.16 -3.59 -6.97
N GLY A 62 1.04 -2.79 -7.60
CA GLY A 62 1.65 -1.62 -7.00
C GLY A 62 2.73 -1.96 -5.98
N HIS A 63 3.68 -2.82 -6.35
CA HIS A 63 4.71 -3.34 -5.44
C HIS A 63 5.71 -2.28 -4.95
N GLY A 64 5.72 -1.06 -5.55
CA GLY A 64 6.68 -0.02 -5.20
C GLY A 64 8.13 -0.51 -5.29
N PRO A 65 9.00 -0.17 -4.31
CA PRO A 65 10.39 -0.65 -4.30
C PRO A 65 10.56 -2.11 -3.84
N GLY A 66 9.49 -2.92 -3.75
CA GLY A 66 9.52 -4.36 -3.52
C GLY A 66 9.50 -4.82 -2.05
N GLY A 67 9.26 -3.91 -1.11
CA GLY A 67 9.34 -4.25 0.32
C GLY A 67 8.34 -5.32 0.79
N ASN A 68 7.13 -5.37 0.24
CA ASN A 68 6.14 -6.39 0.57
C ASN A 68 6.46 -7.72 -0.13
N LEU A 69 6.95 -7.67 -1.37
CA LEU A 69 7.39 -8.87 -2.08
C LEU A 69 8.47 -9.62 -1.30
N ILE A 70 9.44 -8.91 -0.70
CA ILE A 70 10.46 -9.51 0.18
C ILE A 70 9.82 -10.22 1.38
N GLU A 71 8.80 -9.62 2.00
CA GLU A 71 8.11 -10.24 3.14
C GLU A 71 7.30 -11.47 2.72
N VAL A 72 6.53 -11.36 1.63
CA VAL A 72 5.73 -12.49 1.11
C VAL A 72 6.63 -13.65 0.67
N TYR A 73 7.81 -13.37 0.10
CA TYR A 73 8.77 -14.40 -0.32
C TYR A 73 9.25 -15.28 0.84
N LYS A 74 9.33 -14.76 2.06
CA LYS A 74 9.67 -15.53 3.27
C LYS A 74 8.68 -16.65 3.57
N HIS A 75 7.44 -16.55 3.09
CA HIS A 75 6.40 -17.56 3.22
C HIS A 75 6.53 -18.68 2.19
N LYS A 76 7.55 -18.67 1.33
CA LYS A 76 7.79 -19.69 0.28
C LYS A 76 6.58 -19.91 -0.64
N PRO A 77 6.07 -18.85 -1.29
CA PRO A 77 5.03 -18.99 -2.30
C PRO A 77 5.52 -19.88 -3.45
N LYS A 78 4.61 -20.56 -4.13
CA LYS A 78 4.92 -21.36 -5.34
C LYS A 78 5.40 -20.46 -6.48
N ARG A 79 4.79 -19.27 -6.61
CA ARG A 79 5.13 -18.23 -7.59
C ARG A 79 4.82 -16.87 -6.97
N LEU A 80 5.68 -15.89 -7.18
CA LEU A 80 5.47 -14.53 -6.71
C LEU A 80 5.80 -13.53 -7.81
N ASN A 81 4.81 -12.73 -8.19
CA ASN A 81 4.94 -11.69 -9.18
C ASN A 81 4.54 -10.33 -8.58
N GLY A 82 5.10 -9.27 -9.16
CA GLY A 82 4.70 -7.90 -8.84
C GLY A 82 4.54 -7.05 -10.11
N VAL A 83 3.59 -6.13 -10.08
CA VAL A 83 3.45 -5.12 -11.15
C VAL A 83 3.38 -3.72 -10.55
N ASP A 84 3.91 -2.74 -11.26
CA ASP A 84 3.85 -1.34 -10.86
C ASP A 84 3.68 -0.43 -12.10
N ILE A 85 3.03 0.71 -11.92
CA ILE A 85 2.85 1.70 -12.99
C ILE A 85 4.14 2.48 -13.28
N SER A 86 5.03 2.60 -12.27
CA SER A 86 6.28 3.36 -12.37
C SER A 86 7.46 2.46 -12.75
N GLU A 87 8.05 2.71 -13.92
CA GLU A 87 9.30 2.08 -14.35
C GLU A 87 10.43 2.28 -13.33
N LYS A 88 10.45 3.44 -12.65
CA LYS A 88 11.45 3.73 -11.60
C LYS A 88 11.28 2.79 -10.40
N MET A 89 10.04 2.53 -9.96
CA MET A 89 9.77 1.58 -8.88
C MET A 89 10.14 0.15 -9.27
N VAL A 90 9.84 -0.26 -10.49
CA VAL A 90 10.25 -1.58 -11.00
C VAL A 90 11.78 -1.74 -10.98
N LYS A 91 12.54 -0.74 -11.42
CA LYS A 91 14.01 -0.75 -11.36
C LYS A 91 14.54 -0.83 -9.92
N LEU A 92 13.96 -0.05 -9.01
CA LEU A 92 14.32 -0.09 -7.59
C LEU A 92 14.04 -1.46 -6.97
N ALA A 93 12.91 -2.07 -7.31
CA ALA A 93 12.56 -3.41 -6.84
C ALA A 93 13.55 -4.46 -7.37
N LYS A 94 13.82 -4.51 -8.67
CA LYS A 94 14.76 -5.46 -9.30
C LYS A 94 16.14 -5.48 -8.66
N ASN A 95 16.59 -4.36 -8.11
CA ASN A 95 17.90 -4.25 -7.43
C ASN A 95 17.90 -4.82 -6.01
N LYS A 96 16.74 -5.16 -5.44
CA LYS A 96 16.60 -5.48 -4.00
C LYS A 96 15.94 -6.82 -3.72
N ILE A 97 15.01 -7.23 -4.59
CA ILE A 97 14.26 -8.48 -4.41
C ILE A 97 15.06 -9.69 -4.88
N PRO A 98 14.79 -10.89 -4.34
CA PRO A 98 15.27 -12.15 -4.89
C PRO A 98 14.96 -12.28 -6.38
N LYS A 99 15.88 -12.91 -7.15
CA LYS A 99 15.77 -13.04 -8.61
C LYS A 99 14.59 -13.92 -9.06
N GLU A 100 14.11 -14.75 -8.18
CA GLU A 100 12.95 -15.63 -8.39
C GLU A 100 11.61 -14.88 -8.40
N ILE A 101 11.60 -13.62 -7.95
CA ILE A 101 10.43 -12.76 -7.98
C ILE A 101 10.41 -11.99 -9.29
N GLU A 102 9.39 -12.20 -10.10
CA GLU A 102 9.22 -11.49 -11.36
C GLU A 102 8.48 -10.18 -11.15
N VAL A 103 9.06 -9.07 -11.60
CA VAL A 103 8.41 -7.75 -11.56
C VAL A 103 8.46 -7.06 -12.91
N GLN A 104 7.34 -6.39 -13.26
CA GLN A 104 7.22 -5.69 -14.52
C GLN A 104 6.37 -4.43 -14.43
N LYS A 105 6.56 -3.52 -15.39
CA LYS A 105 5.75 -2.31 -15.53
C LYS A 105 4.42 -2.65 -16.19
N ILE A 106 3.36 -1.92 -15.78
CA ILE A 106 2.03 -1.93 -16.41
C ILE A 106 1.59 -0.51 -16.77
N ASN A 107 0.49 -0.39 -17.54
CA ASN A 107 -0.12 0.92 -17.88
C ASN A 107 -1.08 1.45 -16.80
N GLY A 108 -1.26 0.72 -15.69
CA GLY A 108 -2.10 1.10 -14.54
C GLY A 108 -3.51 0.54 -14.54
N THR A 109 -4.03 0.01 -15.64
CA THR A 109 -5.40 -0.53 -15.72
C THR A 109 -5.52 -1.89 -16.36
N GLU A 110 -4.48 -2.38 -17.03
CA GLU A 110 -4.46 -3.70 -17.68
C GLU A 110 -3.35 -4.55 -17.09
N LEU A 111 -3.67 -5.81 -16.82
CA LEU A 111 -2.73 -6.77 -16.25
C LEU A 111 -2.36 -7.81 -17.31
N PRO A 112 -1.06 -8.01 -17.63
CA PRO A 112 -0.60 -8.91 -18.68
C PRO A 112 -0.59 -10.39 -18.21
N PHE A 113 -1.70 -10.84 -17.64
CA PHE A 113 -1.89 -12.19 -17.10
C PHE A 113 -3.23 -12.75 -17.54
N ASN A 114 -3.34 -14.08 -17.56
CA ASN A 114 -4.56 -14.80 -17.91
C ASN A 114 -5.61 -14.72 -16.78
N ASP A 115 -6.85 -15.06 -17.13
CA ASP A 115 -7.94 -15.16 -16.15
C ASP A 115 -7.62 -16.25 -15.12
N GLY A 116 -7.76 -15.91 -13.83
CA GLY A 116 -7.53 -16.84 -12.73
C GLY A 116 -6.09 -17.36 -12.61
N GLU A 117 -5.10 -16.64 -13.11
CA GLU A 117 -3.69 -17.08 -13.10
C GLU A 117 -3.09 -17.15 -11.70
N PHE A 118 -3.56 -16.32 -10.78
CA PHE A 118 -3.05 -16.25 -9.41
C PHE A 118 -4.09 -16.68 -8.39
N GLU A 119 -3.72 -17.56 -7.45
CA GLU A 119 -4.59 -17.96 -6.34
C GLU A 119 -4.87 -16.78 -5.40
N ILE A 120 -3.89 -15.88 -5.21
CA ILE A 120 -4.00 -14.69 -4.37
C ILE A 120 -3.52 -13.47 -5.15
N VAL A 121 -4.35 -12.45 -5.23
CA VAL A 121 -3.97 -11.12 -5.73
C VAL A 121 -4.10 -10.13 -4.60
N PHE A 122 -3.12 -9.26 -4.38
CA PHE A 122 -3.24 -8.23 -3.36
C PHE A 122 -2.72 -6.86 -3.81
N THR A 123 -3.26 -5.83 -3.14
CA THR A 123 -2.79 -4.45 -3.22
C THR A 123 -2.46 -3.94 -1.81
N ALA A 124 -1.47 -3.05 -1.72
CA ALA A 124 -1.13 -2.40 -0.47
C ALA A 124 -0.95 -0.89 -0.69
N THR A 125 -1.94 -0.11 -0.27
CA THR A 125 -1.97 1.36 -0.44
C THR A 125 -1.88 1.83 -1.89
N VAL A 126 -2.58 1.15 -2.79
CA VAL A 126 -2.63 1.44 -4.23
C VAL A 126 -3.97 2.07 -4.62
N LEU A 127 -5.08 1.43 -4.26
CA LEU A 127 -6.41 1.87 -4.67
C LEU A 127 -6.79 3.22 -4.06
N GLN A 128 -6.24 3.55 -2.89
CA GLN A 128 -6.41 4.87 -2.28
C GLN A 128 -5.82 6.00 -3.13
N HIS A 129 -4.81 5.72 -3.98
CA HIS A 129 -4.17 6.66 -4.89
C HIS A 129 -4.79 6.67 -6.28
N ASN A 130 -5.72 5.75 -6.57
CA ASN A 130 -6.58 5.82 -7.74
C ASN A 130 -7.78 6.71 -7.44
N THR A 131 -7.64 8.02 -7.66
CA THR A 131 -8.69 9.02 -7.37
C THR A 131 -9.64 9.22 -8.53
N ASP A 132 -9.32 8.75 -9.72
CA ASP A 132 -10.24 8.60 -10.85
C ASP A 132 -11.04 7.30 -10.70
N GLU A 133 -12.36 7.43 -10.57
CA GLU A 133 -13.27 6.31 -10.32
C GLU A 133 -13.34 5.31 -11.49
N ASN A 134 -13.14 5.76 -12.74
CA ASN A 134 -13.16 4.87 -13.90
C ASN A 134 -11.88 4.03 -13.95
N MET A 135 -10.73 4.63 -13.68
CA MET A 135 -9.45 3.91 -13.58
C MET A 135 -9.47 2.93 -12.41
N LEU A 136 -10.00 3.34 -11.26
CA LEU A 136 -10.15 2.46 -10.10
C LEU A 136 -10.99 1.22 -10.42
N LYS A 137 -12.17 1.41 -11.02
CA LYS A 137 -13.06 0.29 -11.38
C LYS A 137 -12.45 -0.64 -12.43
N LYS A 138 -11.71 -0.09 -13.42
CA LYS A 138 -10.97 -0.89 -14.40
C LYS A 138 -9.91 -1.74 -13.71
N LEU A 139 -9.09 -1.16 -12.83
CA LEU A 139 -8.08 -1.90 -12.09
C LEU A 139 -8.71 -2.97 -11.18
N MET A 140 -9.82 -2.66 -10.48
CA MET A 140 -10.54 -3.63 -9.66
C MET A 140 -11.15 -4.77 -10.49
N LYS A 141 -11.60 -4.50 -11.72
CA LYS A 141 -12.03 -5.54 -12.66
C LYS A 141 -10.86 -6.46 -13.03
N GLU A 142 -9.72 -5.91 -13.37
CA GLU A 142 -8.53 -6.66 -13.79
C GLU A 142 -7.95 -7.51 -12.65
N LEU A 143 -7.80 -6.93 -11.43
CA LEU A 143 -7.34 -7.72 -10.29
C LEU A 143 -8.30 -8.87 -9.95
N SER A 144 -9.60 -8.67 -10.16
CA SER A 144 -10.60 -9.72 -10.01
C SER A 144 -10.49 -10.77 -11.12
N ARG A 145 -10.24 -10.34 -12.38
CA ARG A 145 -10.08 -11.26 -13.53
C ARG A 145 -8.90 -12.20 -13.34
N VAL A 146 -7.74 -11.67 -12.96
CA VAL A 146 -6.51 -12.48 -12.81
C VAL A 146 -6.46 -13.29 -11.51
N SER A 147 -7.34 -13.00 -10.54
CA SER A 147 -7.43 -13.76 -9.28
C SER A 147 -8.30 -15.01 -9.46
N LYS A 148 -7.77 -16.16 -9.06
CA LYS A 148 -8.50 -17.42 -9.04
C LYS A 148 -9.40 -17.55 -7.81
N ASP A 149 -8.84 -17.31 -6.64
CA ASP A 149 -9.50 -17.65 -5.37
C ASP A 149 -9.73 -16.45 -4.48
N LYS A 150 -8.71 -15.59 -4.27
CA LYS A 150 -8.74 -14.55 -3.24
C LYS A 150 -8.15 -13.23 -3.68
N VAL A 151 -8.76 -12.15 -3.20
CA VAL A 151 -8.25 -10.79 -3.31
C VAL A 151 -8.08 -10.20 -1.91
N LEU A 152 -6.90 -9.65 -1.62
CA LEU A 152 -6.61 -8.94 -0.37
C LEU A 152 -6.34 -7.46 -0.67
N LEU A 153 -7.17 -6.59 -0.16
CA LEU A 153 -6.98 -5.15 -0.29
C LEU A 153 -6.49 -4.59 1.04
N PHE A 154 -5.24 -4.08 1.06
CA PHE A 154 -4.68 -3.37 2.21
C PHE A 154 -4.73 -1.87 1.92
N GLU A 155 -5.86 -1.23 2.20
CA GLU A 155 -6.13 0.13 1.76
C GLU A 155 -6.55 1.03 2.92
N ARG A 156 -6.47 2.35 2.69
CA ARG A 156 -6.97 3.35 3.62
C ARG A 156 -8.49 3.30 3.66
N ILE A 157 -9.03 2.96 4.84
CA ILE A 157 -10.46 2.86 5.09
C ILE A 157 -10.92 4.08 5.90
N GLU A 158 -12.04 4.65 5.48
CA GLU A 158 -12.75 5.75 6.16
C GLU A 158 -14.26 5.44 6.19
N ASN A 159 -15.04 6.12 7.03
CA ASN A 159 -16.50 5.91 7.12
C ASN A 159 -17.25 6.52 5.93
N SER A 160 -16.63 7.39 5.16
CA SER A 160 -17.11 7.99 3.92
C SER A 160 -15.93 8.27 3.00
N ILE A 161 -16.17 8.53 1.72
CA ILE A 161 -15.09 8.92 0.80
C ILE A 161 -14.50 10.24 1.27
N LYS A 162 -13.21 10.22 1.65
CA LYS A 162 -12.53 11.37 2.24
C LYS A 162 -11.06 11.41 1.86
N GLY A 163 -10.57 12.58 1.48
CA GLY A 163 -9.17 12.79 1.13
C GLY A 163 -8.99 13.99 0.23
N ASN A 164 -8.09 13.87 -0.72
CA ASN A 164 -7.76 14.90 -1.71
C ASN A 164 -7.46 14.24 -3.07
N ASP A 165 -7.03 15.03 -4.05
CA ASP A 165 -6.73 14.57 -5.41
C ASP A 165 -5.62 13.49 -5.48
N LEU A 166 -4.81 13.33 -4.43
CA LEU A 166 -3.72 12.34 -4.36
C LEU A 166 -4.08 11.06 -3.63
N CYS A 167 -5.02 11.13 -2.67
CA CYS A 167 -5.31 9.98 -1.82
C CYS A 167 -6.73 10.07 -1.25
N LEU A 168 -7.55 9.05 -1.52
CA LEU A 168 -8.91 8.89 -1.02
C LEU A 168 -9.02 7.66 -0.12
N GLY A 169 -9.43 7.85 1.14
CA GLY A 169 -9.96 6.77 1.95
C GLY A 169 -11.40 6.51 1.57
N ARG A 170 -11.79 5.23 1.47
CA ARG A 170 -13.15 4.80 1.09
C ARG A 170 -13.71 3.82 2.11
N PRO A 171 -15.06 3.73 2.25
CA PRO A 171 -15.68 2.74 3.14
C PRO A 171 -15.42 1.29 2.70
N VAL A 172 -15.51 0.37 3.64
CA VAL A 172 -15.47 -1.08 3.35
C VAL A 172 -16.54 -1.46 2.33
N GLU A 173 -17.75 -0.95 2.53
CA GLU A 173 -18.93 -1.22 1.70
C GLU A 173 -18.74 -0.77 0.25
N TYR A 174 -17.97 0.29 0.03
CA TYR A 174 -17.63 0.77 -1.30
C TYR A 174 -16.84 -0.29 -2.08
N TYR A 175 -15.78 -0.84 -1.49
CA TYR A 175 -14.99 -1.91 -2.10
C TYR A 175 -15.80 -3.21 -2.23
N ALA A 176 -16.60 -3.54 -1.21
CA ALA A 176 -17.43 -4.74 -1.22
C ALA A 176 -18.46 -4.72 -2.36
N ALA A 177 -19.11 -3.59 -2.60
CA ALA A 177 -20.08 -3.46 -3.69
C ALA A 177 -19.44 -3.64 -5.08
N ILE A 178 -18.24 -3.08 -5.29
CA ILE A 178 -17.52 -3.24 -6.55
C ILE A 178 -17.05 -4.68 -6.74
N MET A 179 -16.48 -5.30 -5.71
CA MET A 179 -15.97 -6.68 -5.78
C MET A 179 -17.08 -7.69 -6.01
N GLN A 180 -18.28 -7.44 -5.45
CA GLN A 180 -19.45 -8.29 -5.66
C GLN A 180 -19.86 -8.33 -7.14
N ASN A 181 -19.77 -7.21 -7.87
CA ASN A 181 -20.04 -7.16 -9.31
C ASN A 181 -19.04 -8.00 -10.13
N PHE A 182 -17.88 -8.31 -9.57
CA PHE A 182 -16.84 -9.13 -10.20
C PHE A 182 -16.77 -10.56 -9.64
N GLY A 183 -17.81 -10.99 -8.93
CA GLY A 183 -17.91 -12.37 -8.44
C GLY A 183 -17.11 -12.66 -7.17
N PHE A 184 -16.88 -11.66 -6.32
CA PHE A 184 -16.20 -11.82 -5.03
C PHE A 184 -17.09 -11.36 -3.88
N LYS A 185 -17.05 -12.07 -2.75
CA LYS A 185 -17.70 -11.66 -1.50
C LYS A 185 -16.67 -11.30 -0.43
N LEU A 186 -16.97 -10.29 0.36
CA LEU A 186 -16.19 -9.92 1.52
C LEU A 186 -16.26 -11.04 2.58
N LYS A 187 -15.12 -11.56 3.00
CA LYS A 187 -14.99 -12.62 4.00
C LYS A 187 -14.66 -12.07 5.38
N SER A 188 -13.67 -11.17 5.43
CA SER A 188 -13.20 -10.61 6.68
C SER A 188 -12.59 -9.23 6.49
N THR A 189 -12.60 -8.44 7.58
CA THR A 189 -11.94 -7.14 7.64
C THR A 189 -11.14 -7.06 8.93
N LYS A 190 -9.86 -6.66 8.84
CA LYS A 190 -8.98 -6.40 9.97
C LYS A 190 -8.25 -5.08 9.79
N PHE A 191 -7.98 -4.37 10.87
CA PHE A 191 -7.33 -3.06 10.86
C PHE A 191 -6.03 -3.08 11.66
N ILE A 192 -5.08 -2.23 11.28
CA ILE A 192 -3.95 -1.90 12.16
C ILE A 192 -4.39 -0.84 13.17
N ASN A 193 -3.92 -0.97 14.41
CA ASN A 193 -4.22 -0.02 15.47
C ASN A 193 -3.04 0.95 15.65
N ILE A 194 -3.14 2.14 15.04
CA ILE A 194 -2.08 3.16 15.06
C ILE A 194 -2.64 4.57 15.27
N ARG A 195 -3.88 4.66 15.77
CA ARG A 195 -4.63 5.93 15.80
C ARG A 195 -3.97 7.00 16.66
N SER A 196 -3.52 6.66 17.87
CA SER A 196 -2.86 7.62 18.76
C SER A 196 -1.52 8.07 18.17
N SER A 197 -0.73 7.13 17.68
CA SER A 197 0.54 7.40 17.00
C SER A 197 0.34 8.28 15.75
N TYR A 198 -0.73 8.06 14.98
CA TYR A 198 -1.07 8.87 13.81
C TYR A 198 -1.30 10.35 14.18
N TYR A 199 -2.14 10.62 15.19
CA TYR A 199 -2.46 11.99 15.58
C TYR A 199 -1.26 12.70 16.20
N VAL A 200 -0.54 12.06 17.12
CA VAL A 200 0.62 12.66 17.79
C VAL A 200 1.76 12.93 16.79
N SER A 201 2.15 11.92 16.00
CA SER A 201 3.20 12.08 14.99
C SER A 201 2.78 13.08 13.89
N GLY A 202 1.49 13.08 13.52
CA GLY A 202 0.93 14.05 12.58
C GLY A 202 1.01 15.48 13.07
N ALA A 203 0.72 15.73 14.35
CA ALA A 203 0.85 17.06 14.99
C ALA A 203 2.32 17.50 15.02
N ILE A 204 3.25 16.62 15.45
CA ILE A 204 4.70 16.89 15.46
C ILE A 204 5.17 17.24 14.04
N ARG A 205 4.80 16.45 13.04
CA ARG A 205 5.19 16.68 11.65
C ARG A 205 4.67 18.03 11.13
N LYS A 206 3.39 18.34 11.34
CA LYS A 206 2.79 19.59 10.88
C LYS A 206 3.38 20.83 11.55
N GLY A 207 3.73 20.73 12.82
CA GLY A 207 4.26 21.86 13.60
C GLY A 207 5.73 22.17 13.29
N LEU A 208 6.52 21.17 12.90
CA LEU A 208 7.98 21.31 12.82
C LEU A 208 8.57 21.18 11.41
N ASN A 209 7.75 20.91 10.39
CA ASN A 209 8.24 20.80 9.02
C ASN A 209 7.54 21.77 8.08
N SER A 210 8.21 22.09 6.96
CA SER A 210 7.66 22.94 5.92
C SER A 210 6.35 22.38 5.36
N LYS A 211 5.37 23.27 5.12
CA LYS A 211 4.12 22.92 4.43
C LYS A 211 4.34 22.45 2.97
N ASN A 212 5.47 22.85 2.37
CA ASN A 212 5.83 22.53 1.00
C ASN A 212 6.67 21.23 0.90
N ARG A 213 6.93 20.54 2.03
CA ARG A 213 7.66 19.27 2.04
C ARG A 213 6.92 18.23 1.18
N LYS A 214 7.66 17.61 0.26
CA LYS A 214 7.14 16.56 -0.64
C LYS A 214 7.33 15.19 -0.01
N GLU A 215 6.51 14.23 -0.43
CA GLU A 215 6.65 12.84 -0.04
C GLU A 215 8.01 12.27 -0.47
N GLY A 216 8.67 11.55 0.45
CA GLY A 216 10.02 11.03 0.26
C GLY A 216 11.15 11.96 0.71
N GLU A 217 10.89 13.25 0.99
CA GLU A 217 11.89 14.15 1.55
C GLU A 217 12.15 13.87 3.05
N PRO A 218 13.36 14.15 3.57
CA PRO A 218 13.68 13.95 4.98
C PRO A 218 12.88 14.91 5.89
N LEU A 219 12.65 14.49 7.13
CA LEU A 219 12.10 15.35 8.18
C LEU A 219 13.16 16.27 8.78
N ASN A 220 12.67 17.35 9.44
CA ASN A 220 13.47 18.09 10.41
C ASN A 220 13.91 17.15 11.55
N LYS A 221 15.18 17.22 11.95
CA LYS A 221 15.77 16.36 13.00
C LYS A 221 15.02 16.41 14.32
N ILE A 222 14.51 17.59 14.73
CA ILE A 222 13.74 17.74 15.97
C ILE A 222 12.41 16.97 15.84
N SER A 223 11.75 17.06 14.68
CA SER A 223 10.53 16.30 14.40
C SER A 223 10.77 14.80 14.47
N GLU A 224 11.89 14.33 13.95
CA GLU A 224 12.25 12.91 14.00
C GLU A 224 12.49 12.44 15.45
N ILE A 225 13.26 13.20 16.23
CA ILE A 225 13.52 12.90 17.66
C ILE A 225 12.23 12.85 18.47
N LEU A 226 11.35 13.83 18.31
CA LEU A 226 10.09 13.86 19.04
C LEU A 226 9.16 12.70 18.65
N GLN A 227 9.16 12.27 17.39
CA GLN A 227 8.44 11.07 17.00
C GLN A 227 9.02 9.82 17.67
N ILE A 228 10.35 9.67 17.69
CA ILE A 228 11.02 8.53 18.36
C ILE A 228 10.65 8.46 19.85
N LEU A 229 10.64 9.60 20.54
CA LEU A 229 10.33 9.67 21.97
C LEU A 229 8.84 9.41 22.27
N SER A 230 7.94 9.86 21.39
CA SER A 230 6.48 9.72 21.60
C SER A 230 5.92 8.34 21.23
N LEU A 231 6.51 7.65 20.22
CA LEU A 231 6.00 6.39 19.69
C LEU A 231 5.88 5.25 20.73
N PRO A 232 6.79 5.05 21.71
CA PRO A 232 6.63 4.00 22.72
C PRO A 232 5.36 4.20 23.56
N LEU A 233 5.04 5.44 23.95
CA LEU A 233 3.86 5.78 24.73
C LEU A 233 2.58 5.67 23.89
N THR A 234 2.56 6.28 22.72
CA THR A 234 1.40 6.20 21.83
C THR A 234 1.13 4.78 21.35
N GLY A 235 2.16 3.96 21.16
CA GLY A 235 2.05 2.55 20.80
C GLY A 235 1.42 1.68 21.90
N ILE A 236 1.56 2.05 23.20
CA ILE A 236 0.82 1.41 24.29
C ILE A 236 -0.67 1.76 24.17
N VAL A 237 -0.99 3.03 23.94
CA VAL A 237 -2.37 3.51 23.77
C VAL A 237 -3.02 2.86 22.53
N ASP A 238 -2.29 2.70 21.45
CA ASP A 238 -2.76 2.04 20.22
C ASP A 238 -3.15 0.58 20.43
N LYS A 239 -2.55 -0.13 21.40
CA LYS A 239 -2.94 -1.50 21.74
C LYS A 239 -4.29 -1.56 22.47
N ILE A 240 -4.67 -0.50 23.18
CA ILE A 240 -5.90 -0.41 23.96
C ILE A 240 -7.04 0.12 23.09
N ILE A 241 -6.78 1.15 22.29
CA ILE A 241 -7.79 1.80 21.43
C ILE A 241 -7.83 1.11 20.08
N LYS A 242 -8.87 0.31 19.85
CA LYS A 242 -9.11 -0.29 18.53
C LYS A 242 -9.56 0.76 17.52
N SER A 243 -9.08 0.63 16.29
CA SER A 243 -9.47 1.47 15.15
C SER A 243 -10.19 0.63 14.09
N ASN A 244 -11.19 1.23 13.46
CA ASN A 244 -11.84 0.71 12.26
C ASN A 244 -11.54 1.60 11.03
N LYS A 245 -10.49 2.40 11.11
CA LYS A 245 -10.04 3.33 10.07
C LYS A 245 -8.53 3.18 9.84
N ASP A 246 -8.01 3.89 8.84
CA ASP A 246 -6.64 3.80 8.35
C ASP A 246 -6.44 2.48 7.58
N ILE A 247 -5.28 1.86 7.63
CA ILE A 247 -5.04 0.65 6.84
C ILE A 247 -5.84 -0.52 7.38
N GLY A 248 -6.76 -0.99 6.54
CA GLY A 248 -7.52 -2.21 6.74
C GLY A 248 -7.14 -3.26 5.71
N ARG A 249 -7.09 -4.53 6.11
CA ARG A 249 -7.09 -5.68 5.21
C ARG A 249 -8.53 -6.09 4.98
N LEU A 250 -9.00 -5.99 3.73
CA LEU A 250 -10.26 -6.53 3.27
C LEU A 250 -9.95 -7.82 2.52
N GLU A 251 -10.44 -8.94 3.01
CA GLU A 251 -10.29 -10.24 2.38
C GLU A 251 -11.55 -10.60 1.61
N PHE A 252 -11.39 -10.82 0.32
CA PHE A 252 -12.44 -11.24 -0.59
C PHE A 252 -12.18 -12.65 -1.09
N GLU A 253 -13.25 -13.47 -1.19
CA GLU A 253 -13.23 -14.81 -1.76
C GLU A 253 -14.13 -14.85 -2.99
N ARG A 254 -13.69 -15.60 -4.03
CA ARG A 254 -14.53 -15.80 -5.22
C ARG A 254 -15.79 -16.55 -4.87
N ILE A 255 -16.92 -16.07 -5.39
CA ILE A 255 -18.22 -16.75 -5.28
C ILE A 255 -18.17 -17.98 -6.22
N GLN A 256 -18.41 -19.16 -5.67
CA GLN A 256 -18.50 -20.40 -6.42
C GLN A 256 -19.81 -20.50 -7.19
#